data_742bb97e3336595ebeb15d3c0b831835
#
_entry.id   742bb97e3336595ebeb15d3c0b831835
#
_cell.length_a   1.000
_cell.length_b   1.000
_cell.length_c   1.000
_cell.angle_alpha   90.00
_cell.angle_beta   90.00
_cell.angle_gamma   90.00
#
_symmetry.space_group_name_H-M   'P 1'
#
loop_
_entity.id
_entity.type
_entity.pdbx_description
1 polymer ?
#
loop_
_entity_poly.entity_id
_entity_poly.type
_entity_poly.pdbx_seq_one_letter_code
_entity_poly.pdbx_strand_id
1 'polypeptide(L)'
;MITLERSIPVNTGSASPITREEVWKGLVLKADNALPFVPAMTWCKVLNREGPNVFVREIEFRGDRMKERVTLDPQKSVTFERIEGPVLGTIRNFIDEEKGQLSLRFAFQLSVKGIEAGTPAEREYAAKMETSYLGAVDSTLNAIRKLHDEGAGQVRAPAWLKQYYADVDAQNMKAFLAHHTDDARVLFGNNPAAIGHEQIGGAIGGLWSAIDGLSHRMVNVWEVPGNTVLEAAVTYHRKDGKSVTVPCVSILQRRDDKVSELRVHIDLAPVFA
;
A
#
# COMPACT_ATOMS: atom_id res chain seq x y z
N MET A 1 10.88 33.31 -12.02
CA MET A 1 10.58 31.88 -11.82
C MET A 1 10.23 31.67 -10.36
N ILE A 2 9.06 31.14 -10.09
CA ILE A 2 8.53 30.88 -8.73
C ILE A 2 9.17 29.59 -8.21
N THR A 3 9.83 29.69 -7.06
CA THR A 3 10.44 28.54 -6.37
C THR A 3 9.86 28.43 -4.98
N LEU A 4 9.24 27.30 -4.67
CA LEU A 4 8.70 26.97 -3.36
C LEU A 4 9.16 25.58 -2.96
N GLU A 5 9.37 25.37 -1.66
CA GLU A 5 9.71 24.06 -1.14
C GLU A 5 9.10 23.87 0.24
N ARG A 6 8.63 22.66 0.52
CA ARG A 6 8.16 22.25 1.84
C ARG A 6 8.48 20.78 2.09
N SER A 7 9.01 20.50 3.27
CA SER A 7 9.25 19.15 3.78
C SER A 7 8.47 18.94 5.06
N ILE A 8 7.84 17.79 5.20
CA ILE A 8 7.11 17.38 6.42
C ILE A 8 7.50 15.96 6.80
N PRO A 9 7.65 15.67 8.11
CA PRO A 9 7.92 14.31 8.56
C PRO A 9 6.70 13.41 8.27
N VAL A 10 6.97 12.19 7.79
CA VAL A 10 5.92 11.20 7.50
C VAL A 10 5.35 10.65 8.80
N ASN A 11 6.20 10.31 9.75
CA ASN A 11 5.82 9.71 11.03
C ASN A 11 6.04 10.68 12.19
N THR A 12 4.95 11.09 12.86
CA THR A 12 4.99 11.94 14.06
C THR A 12 4.25 11.25 15.19
N GLY A 13 4.95 10.36 15.93
CA GLY A 13 4.38 9.73 17.12
C GLY A 13 3.27 8.68 16.86
N SER A 14 3.20 8.11 15.68
CA SER A 14 2.21 7.08 15.33
C SER A 14 2.60 5.72 15.91
N ALA A 15 1.62 4.98 16.45
CA ALA A 15 1.78 3.60 16.88
C ALA A 15 2.03 2.62 15.71
N SER A 16 1.59 2.99 14.50
CA SER A 16 1.86 2.27 13.25
C SER A 16 2.58 3.19 12.28
N PRO A 17 3.91 3.09 12.15
CA PRO A 17 4.66 3.96 11.27
C PRO A 17 4.46 3.57 9.80
N ILE A 18 4.19 4.58 8.97
CA ILE A 18 4.11 4.45 7.51
C ILE A 18 5.54 4.17 6.99
N THR A 19 5.66 3.14 6.18
CA THR A 19 6.93 2.75 5.56
C THR A 19 7.24 3.57 4.30
N ARG A 20 8.51 3.58 3.86
CA ARG A 20 8.91 4.18 2.56
C ARG A 20 8.10 3.59 1.40
N GLU A 21 7.85 2.29 1.41
CA GLU A 21 7.07 1.61 0.38
C GLU A 21 5.62 2.11 0.32
N GLU A 22 4.98 2.34 1.46
CA GLU A 22 3.61 2.86 1.52
C GLU A 22 3.54 4.32 1.05
N VAL A 23 4.53 5.15 1.43
CA VAL A 23 4.66 6.50 0.87
C VAL A 23 4.81 6.44 -0.65
N TRP A 24 5.68 5.55 -1.16
CA TRP A 24 5.88 5.36 -2.59
C TRP A 24 4.59 4.93 -3.30
N LYS A 25 3.89 3.92 -2.79
CA LYS A 25 2.58 3.49 -3.32
C LYS A 25 1.58 4.65 -3.38
N GLY A 26 1.52 5.46 -2.34
CA GLY A 26 0.66 6.64 -2.31
C GLY A 26 1.03 7.69 -3.36
N LEU A 27 2.32 7.94 -3.57
CA LEU A 27 2.79 8.87 -4.63
C LEU A 27 2.50 8.34 -6.04
N VAL A 28 2.60 7.03 -6.27
CA VAL A 28 2.23 6.41 -7.56
C VAL A 28 0.73 6.53 -7.81
N LEU A 29 -0.11 6.25 -6.80
CA LEU A 29 -1.56 6.45 -6.90
C LEU A 29 -1.92 7.90 -7.21
N LYS A 30 -1.27 8.87 -6.53
CA LYS A 30 -1.42 10.31 -6.82
C LYS A 30 -0.99 10.65 -8.24
N ALA A 31 0.07 10.02 -8.74
CA ALA A 31 0.54 10.25 -10.10
C ALA A 31 -0.48 9.78 -11.14
N ASP A 32 -1.13 8.64 -10.93
CA ASP A 32 -2.19 8.13 -11.80
C ASP A 32 -3.51 8.90 -11.64
N ASN A 33 -3.92 9.22 -10.42
CA ASN A 33 -5.13 9.98 -10.12
C ASN A 33 -4.90 10.91 -8.91
N ALA A 34 -4.75 12.20 -9.17
CA ALA A 34 -4.48 13.18 -8.12
C ALA A 34 -5.72 13.64 -7.33
N LEU A 35 -6.94 13.33 -7.77
CA LEU A 35 -8.18 13.85 -7.16
C LEU A 35 -8.29 13.54 -5.65
N PRO A 36 -7.95 12.34 -5.15
CA PRO A 36 -8.00 12.07 -3.70
C PRO A 36 -6.91 12.78 -2.88
N PHE A 37 -5.86 13.30 -3.54
CA PHE A 37 -4.65 13.83 -2.92
C PHE A 37 -4.55 15.35 -2.96
N VAL A 38 -5.18 15.99 -3.94
CA VAL A 38 -5.08 17.42 -4.18
C VAL A 38 -6.49 18.02 -4.32
N PRO A 39 -7.07 18.57 -3.24
CA PRO A 39 -8.45 19.05 -3.24
C PRO A 39 -8.77 20.14 -4.27
N ALA A 40 -7.75 20.88 -4.73
CA ALA A 40 -7.92 21.92 -5.75
C ALA A 40 -7.95 21.37 -7.20
N MET A 41 -7.76 20.07 -7.38
CA MET A 41 -7.92 19.40 -8.69
C MET A 41 -9.35 18.92 -8.87
N THR A 42 -9.91 19.19 -10.04
CA THR A 42 -11.28 18.80 -10.44
C THR A 42 -11.30 17.77 -11.55
N TRP A 43 -10.16 17.59 -12.23
CA TRP A 43 -9.98 16.59 -13.29
C TRP A 43 -8.57 16.02 -13.28
N CYS A 44 -8.43 14.70 -13.53
CA CYS A 44 -7.15 14.03 -13.70
C CYS A 44 -7.36 12.79 -14.59
N LYS A 45 -6.65 12.71 -15.72
CA LYS A 45 -6.74 11.58 -16.65
C LYS A 45 -5.38 11.31 -17.29
N VAL A 46 -4.90 10.06 -17.19
CA VAL A 46 -3.75 9.58 -17.96
C VAL A 46 -4.13 9.50 -19.42
N LEU A 47 -3.35 10.15 -20.28
CA LEU A 47 -3.57 10.20 -21.74
C LEU A 47 -2.77 9.14 -22.48
N ASN A 48 -1.48 8.99 -22.10
CA ASN A 48 -0.55 8.09 -22.77
C ASN A 48 0.52 7.62 -21.79
N ARG A 49 0.98 6.37 -21.95
CA ARG A 49 2.13 5.79 -21.21
C ARG A 49 3.27 5.55 -22.19
N GLU A 50 4.43 6.14 -21.91
CA GLU A 50 5.64 6.02 -22.71
C GLU A 50 6.57 4.90 -22.21
N GLY A 51 6.17 4.24 -21.13
CA GLY A 51 6.89 3.14 -20.48
C GLY A 51 6.38 2.89 -19.07
N PRO A 52 7.00 2.01 -18.31
CA PRO A 52 6.54 1.67 -16.95
C PRO A 52 6.63 2.85 -15.98
N ASN A 53 7.54 3.78 -16.21
CA ASN A 53 7.84 4.88 -15.28
C ASN A 53 7.59 6.27 -15.87
N VAL A 54 7.09 6.39 -17.11
CA VAL A 54 6.86 7.67 -17.76
C VAL A 54 5.51 7.68 -18.46
N PHE A 55 4.72 8.72 -18.21
CA PHE A 55 3.42 8.91 -18.85
C PHE A 55 3.02 10.39 -18.90
N VAL A 56 2.06 10.70 -19.76
CA VAL A 56 1.44 12.03 -19.87
C VAL A 56 0.02 11.95 -19.31
N ARG A 57 -0.33 12.93 -18.48
CA ARG A 57 -1.68 13.12 -17.97
C ARG A 57 -2.20 14.53 -18.22
N GLU A 58 -3.52 14.66 -18.29
CA GLU A 58 -4.20 15.94 -18.27
C GLU A 58 -4.83 16.15 -16.89
N ILE A 59 -4.69 17.36 -16.36
CA ILE A 59 -5.27 17.77 -15.09
C ILE A 59 -6.05 19.07 -15.26
N GLU A 60 -7.01 19.30 -14.37
CA GLU A 60 -7.62 20.61 -14.17
C GLU A 60 -7.38 21.03 -12.71
N PHE A 61 -6.69 22.15 -12.54
CA PHE A 61 -6.34 22.71 -11.24
C PHE A 61 -6.87 24.13 -11.15
N ARG A 62 -7.82 24.40 -10.22
CA ARG A 62 -8.48 25.71 -10.05
C ARG A 62 -9.12 26.26 -11.34
N GLY A 63 -9.65 25.37 -12.19
CA GLY A 63 -10.28 25.73 -13.45
C GLY A 63 -9.33 25.80 -14.64
N ASP A 64 -8.01 25.77 -14.43
CA ASP A 64 -7.02 25.76 -15.49
C ASP A 64 -6.69 24.33 -15.93
N ARG A 65 -6.78 24.04 -17.22
CA ARG A 65 -6.35 22.77 -17.81
C ARG A 65 -4.87 22.78 -18.17
N MET A 66 -4.19 21.71 -17.82
CA MET A 66 -2.75 21.54 -18.01
C MET A 66 -2.42 20.10 -18.38
N LYS A 67 -1.34 19.91 -19.15
CA LYS A 67 -0.76 18.59 -19.35
C LYS A 67 0.55 18.49 -18.58
N GLU A 68 0.73 17.36 -17.94
CA GLU A 68 1.93 17.03 -17.19
C GLU A 68 2.55 15.74 -17.73
N ARG A 69 3.85 15.79 -18.00
CA ARG A 69 4.69 14.60 -18.16
C ARG A 69 5.11 14.14 -16.78
N VAL A 70 4.74 12.93 -16.41
CA VAL A 70 5.05 12.34 -15.11
C VAL A 70 6.20 11.35 -15.28
N THR A 71 7.20 11.47 -14.41
CA THR A 71 8.33 10.53 -14.33
C THR A 71 8.41 9.96 -12.91
N LEU A 72 8.41 8.63 -12.82
CA LEU A 72 8.54 7.87 -11.58
C LEU A 72 10.00 7.44 -11.40
N ASP A 73 10.65 7.84 -10.30
CA ASP A 73 11.92 7.29 -9.84
C ASP A 73 11.63 6.41 -8.62
N PRO A 74 11.58 5.06 -8.78
CA PRO A 74 11.06 4.15 -7.78
C PRO A 74 11.68 4.34 -6.39
N GLN A 75 10.81 4.44 -5.38
CA GLN A 75 11.15 4.62 -3.97
C GLN A 75 11.86 5.94 -3.62
N LYS A 76 12.07 6.85 -4.60
CA LYS A 76 12.80 8.11 -4.40
C LYS A 76 11.96 9.34 -4.69
N SER A 77 11.38 9.44 -5.89
CA SER A 77 10.65 10.66 -6.26
C SER A 77 9.64 10.46 -7.39
N VAL A 78 8.68 11.37 -7.46
CA VAL A 78 7.79 11.56 -8.61
C VAL A 78 7.95 12.98 -9.12
N THR A 79 8.26 13.14 -10.40
CA THR A 79 8.39 14.43 -11.07
C THR A 79 7.20 14.66 -11.99
N PHE A 80 6.57 15.81 -11.87
CA PHE A 80 5.51 16.32 -12.73
C PHE A 80 6.04 17.52 -13.49
N GLU A 81 6.30 17.35 -14.77
CA GLU A 81 6.70 18.42 -15.68
C GLU A 81 5.45 18.96 -16.38
N ARG A 82 5.08 20.19 -16.13
CA ARG A 82 3.98 20.86 -16.81
C ARG A 82 4.41 21.29 -18.20
N ILE A 83 3.96 20.56 -19.22
CA ILE A 83 4.35 20.74 -20.61
C ILE A 83 3.36 21.59 -21.42
N GLU A 84 2.12 21.73 -20.92
CA GLU A 84 1.08 22.54 -21.55
C GLU A 84 0.19 23.19 -20.47
N GLY A 85 -0.27 24.41 -20.71
CA GLY A 85 -1.17 25.16 -19.82
C GLY A 85 -0.66 26.57 -19.52
N PRO A 86 -1.35 27.30 -18.62
CA PRO A 86 -0.95 28.66 -18.25
C PRO A 86 0.27 28.72 -17.31
N VAL A 87 0.55 27.64 -16.59
CA VAL A 87 1.70 27.53 -15.68
C VAL A 87 2.57 26.36 -16.11
N LEU A 88 3.82 26.64 -16.42
CA LEU A 88 4.81 25.65 -16.86
C LEU A 88 5.87 25.40 -15.78
N GLY A 89 6.67 24.35 -15.93
CA GLY A 89 7.78 24.04 -15.03
C GLY A 89 7.63 22.70 -14.34
N THR A 90 8.29 22.49 -13.22
CA THR A 90 8.39 21.20 -12.56
C THR A 90 7.89 21.23 -11.12
N ILE A 91 7.23 20.15 -10.73
CA ILE A 91 6.88 19.82 -9.34
C ILE A 91 7.52 18.48 -9.04
N ARG A 92 8.31 18.38 -7.98
CA ARG A 92 8.95 17.13 -7.57
C ARG A 92 8.49 16.76 -6.16
N ASN A 93 8.08 15.52 -6.00
CA ASN A 93 7.73 14.95 -4.71
C ASN A 93 8.80 13.93 -4.34
N PHE A 94 9.58 14.20 -3.28
CA PHE A 94 10.68 13.37 -2.83
C PHE A 94 10.29 12.59 -1.57
N ILE A 95 10.83 11.39 -1.44
CA ILE A 95 10.82 10.60 -0.22
C ILE A 95 12.23 10.65 0.35
N ASP A 96 12.48 11.60 1.22
CA ASP A 96 13.78 11.76 1.89
C ASP A 96 13.83 10.94 3.18
N GLU A 97 15.04 10.57 3.59
CA GLU A 97 15.27 9.90 4.87
C GLU A 97 16.56 10.40 5.48
N GLU A 98 16.47 10.91 6.70
CA GLU A 98 17.62 11.32 7.48
C GLU A 98 17.55 10.71 8.86
N LYS A 99 18.62 10.02 9.28
CA LYS A 99 18.75 9.36 10.60
C LYS A 99 17.56 8.45 10.94
N GLY A 100 17.03 7.73 9.91
CA GLY A 100 15.89 6.83 10.05
C GLY A 100 14.52 7.52 10.10
N GLN A 101 14.48 8.85 9.91
CA GLN A 101 13.23 9.60 9.85
C GLN A 101 12.84 9.91 8.40
N LEU A 102 11.71 9.36 7.96
CA LEU A 102 11.13 9.63 6.66
C LEU A 102 10.48 11.01 6.62
N SER A 103 10.69 11.73 5.53
CA SER A 103 9.99 12.98 5.22
C SER A 103 9.49 12.99 3.78
N LEU A 104 8.37 13.68 3.57
CA LEU A 104 7.81 13.96 2.26
C LEU A 104 8.11 15.43 1.93
N ARG A 105 8.88 15.65 0.84
CA ARG A 105 9.29 16.98 0.41
C ARG A 105 8.78 17.28 -0.99
N PHE A 106 8.14 18.43 -1.16
CA PHE A 106 7.73 18.95 -2.44
C PHE A 106 8.55 20.18 -2.81
N ALA A 107 9.11 20.16 -4.02
CA ALA A 107 9.81 21.28 -4.61
C ALA A 107 9.10 21.72 -5.89
N PHE A 108 8.81 23.00 -5.97
CA PHE A 108 8.12 23.64 -7.09
C PHE A 108 9.07 24.61 -7.78
N GLN A 109 9.18 24.52 -9.10
CA GLN A 109 9.91 25.44 -9.96
C GLN A 109 9.00 25.78 -11.14
N LEU A 110 8.27 26.91 -11.03
CA LEU A 110 7.18 27.24 -11.94
C LEU A 110 7.38 28.59 -12.60
N SER A 111 6.86 28.73 -13.82
CA SER A 111 6.75 29.97 -14.56
C SER A 111 5.32 30.15 -15.05
N VAL A 112 4.81 31.36 -15.05
CA VAL A 112 3.45 31.69 -15.48
C VAL A 112 3.51 32.37 -16.83
N LYS A 113 2.74 31.88 -17.80
CA LYS A 113 2.67 32.52 -19.12
C LYS A 113 2.16 33.94 -19.01
N GLY A 114 2.83 34.88 -19.68
CA GLY A 114 2.46 36.29 -19.66
C GLY A 114 2.93 37.05 -18.42
N ILE A 115 3.65 36.41 -17.49
CA ILE A 115 4.27 37.07 -16.34
C ILE A 115 5.78 36.92 -16.42
N GLU A 116 6.49 38.04 -16.49
CA GLU A 116 7.96 38.07 -16.55
C GLU A 116 8.57 37.75 -15.18
N ALA A 117 9.63 36.96 -15.19
CA ALA A 117 10.31 36.54 -13.97
C ALA A 117 10.94 37.74 -13.21
N GLY A 118 10.86 37.71 -11.87
CA GLY A 118 11.38 38.76 -10.98
C GLY A 118 10.50 40.00 -10.84
N THR A 119 9.35 40.07 -11.55
CA THR A 119 8.45 41.23 -11.51
C THR A 119 7.56 41.23 -10.25
N PRO A 120 6.96 42.42 -9.89
CA PRO A 120 5.97 42.46 -8.83
C PRO A 120 4.76 41.54 -9.10
N ALA A 121 4.33 41.42 -10.37
CA ALA A 121 3.26 40.54 -10.78
C ALA A 121 3.55 39.05 -10.51
N GLU A 122 4.79 38.61 -10.72
CA GLU A 122 5.19 37.24 -10.37
C GLU A 122 5.13 37.01 -8.86
N ARG A 123 5.62 37.98 -8.06
CA ARG A 123 5.56 37.90 -6.58
C ARG A 123 4.13 37.84 -6.06
N GLU A 124 3.24 38.66 -6.61
CA GLU A 124 1.82 38.66 -6.25
C GLU A 124 1.15 37.31 -6.59
N TYR A 125 1.41 36.78 -7.78
CA TYR A 125 0.93 35.47 -8.18
C TYR A 125 1.48 34.37 -7.25
N ALA A 126 2.77 34.37 -6.95
CA ALA A 126 3.40 33.42 -6.06
C ALA A 126 2.77 33.44 -4.68
N ALA A 127 2.54 34.62 -4.09
CA ALA A 127 1.91 34.77 -2.78
C ALA A 127 0.47 34.24 -2.75
N LYS A 128 -0.31 34.47 -3.82
CA LYS A 128 -1.69 33.93 -3.93
C LYS A 128 -1.74 32.41 -4.04
N MET A 129 -0.72 31.82 -4.64
CA MET A 129 -0.68 30.38 -4.91
C MET A 129 0.07 29.58 -3.84
N GLU A 130 0.88 30.22 -3.01
CA GLU A 130 1.74 29.59 -2.01
C GLU A 130 0.97 28.64 -1.10
N THR A 131 -0.10 29.11 -0.47
CA THR A 131 -0.94 28.31 0.43
C THR A 131 -1.47 27.05 -0.26
N SER A 132 -1.87 27.17 -1.55
CA SER A 132 -2.40 26.02 -2.29
C SER A 132 -1.33 25.03 -2.66
N TYR A 133 -0.13 25.48 -3.06
CA TYR A 133 0.95 24.59 -3.41
C TYR A 133 1.54 23.92 -2.18
N LEU A 134 1.78 24.66 -1.10
CA LEU A 134 2.30 24.11 0.13
C LEU A 134 1.26 23.22 0.85
N GLY A 135 -0.01 23.60 0.80
CA GLY A 135 -1.11 22.78 1.34
C GLY A 135 -1.28 21.43 0.62
N ALA A 136 -0.84 21.32 -0.65
CA ALA A 136 -0.85 20.04 -1.36
C ALA A 136 0.09 18.98 -0.73
N VAL A 137 1.11 19.40 0.02
CA VAL A 137 2.00 18.48 0.76
C VAL A 137 1.22 17.82 1.90
N ASP A 138 0.54 18.63 2.72
CA ASP A 138 -0.25 18.14 3.85
C ASP A 138 -1.39 17.23 3.37
N SER A 139 -2.15 17.67 2.36
CA SER A 139 -3.26 16.87 1.83
C SER A 139 -2.77 15.55 1.21
N THR A 140 -1.61 15.54 0.56
CA THR A 140 -1.00 14.31 0.04
C THR A 140 -0.64 13.36 1.19
N LEU A 141 0.04 13.84 2.23
CA LEU A 141 0.41 13.00 3.37
C LEU A 141 -0.83 12.49 4.12
N ASN A 142 -1.85 13.32 4.29
CA ASN A 142 -3.10 12.90 4.91
C ASN A 142 -3.83 11.82 4.09
N ALA A 143 -3.83 11.92 2.76
CA ALA A 143 -4.37 10.87 1.90
C ALA A 143 -3.56 9.56 2.01
N ILE A 144 -2.22 9.65 2.08
CA ILE A 144 -1.35 8.49 2.31
C ILE A 144 -1.61 7.86 3.69
N ARG A 145 -1.77 8.68 4.74
CA ARG A 145 -2.13 8.19 6.09
C ARG A 145 -3.48 7.48 6.07
N LYS A 146 -4.47 8.08 5.43
CA LYS A 146 -5.78 7.46 5.27
C LYS A 146 -5.69 6.11 4.55
N LEU A 147 -4.91 6.02 3.46
CA LEU A 147 -4.66 4.77 2.76
C LEU A 147 -3.91 3.75 3.64
N HIS A 148 -2.95 4.21 4.44
CA HIS A 148 -2.25 3.37 5.42
C HIS A 148 -3.22 2.86 6.50
N ASP A 149 -4.02 3.73 7.10
CA ASP A 149 -5.00 3.37 8.13
C ASP A 149 -6.10 2.45 7.58
N GLU A 150 -6.59 2.73 6.37
CA GLU A 150 -7.51 1.88 5.64
C GLU A 150 -6.85 0.58 5.19
N GLY A 151 -5.57 0.58 4.85
CA GLY A 151 -4.75 -0.58 4.48
C GLY A 151 -4.25 -1.36 5.69
N ALA A 152 -3.92 -0.70 6.79
CA ALA A 152 -3.65 -1.33 8.08
C ALA A 152 -4.93 -1.93 8.71
N GLY A 153 -6.11 -1.45 8.25
CA GLY A 153 -7.40 -1.90 8.72
C GLY A 153 -8.21 -2.75 7.75
N GLN A 154 -7.93 -2.75 6.46
CA GLN A 154 -8.73 -3.53 5.49
C GLN A 154 -8.01 -3.81 4.17
N VAL A 155 -7.16 -4.82 4.15
CA VAL A 155 -7.17 -5.69 2.97
C VAL A 155 -8.63 -6.02 2.69
N ARG A 156 -9.14 -5.75 1.47
CA ARG A 156 -10.51 -6.16 1.08
C ARG A 156 -10.58 -7.68 1.02
N ALA A 157 -10.48 -8.28 2.19
CA ALA A 157 -10.67 -9.70 2.37
C ALA A 157 -12.17 -9.95 2.54
N PRO A 158 -12.74 -10.95 1.84
CA PRO A 158 -14.12 -11.36 2.07
C PRO A 158 -14.33 -11.74 3.53
N ALA A 159 -15.55 -11.56 4.03
CA ALA A 159 -15.88 -11.80 5.45
C ALA A 159 -15.52 -13.22 5.89
N TRP A 160 -15.74 -14.22 5.02
CA TRP A 160 -15.41 -15.61 5.31
C TRP A 160 -13.90 -15.83 5.52
N LEU A 161 -13.05 -15.13 4.74
CA LEU A 161 -11.58 -15.25 4.86
C LEU A 161 -11.08 -14.62 6.16
N LYS A 162 -11.66 -13.48 6.55
CA LYS A 162 -11.37 -12.83 7.84
C LYS A 162 -11.71 -13.75 9.00
N GLN A 163 -12.90 -14.37 8.97
CA GLN A 163 -13.32 -15.30 10.00
C GLN A 163 -12.44 -16.56 10.02
N TYR A 164 -12.11 -17.10 8.85
CA TYR A 164 -11.21 -18.25 8.72
C TYR A 164 -9.88 -18.01 9.44
N TYR A 165 -9.21 -16.89 9.16
CA TYR A 165 -7.93 -16.57 9.80
C TYR A 165 -8.06 -16.14 11.25
N ALA A 166 -9.17 -15.54 11.65
CA ALA A 166 -9.47 -15.30 13.07
C ALA A 166 -9.53 -16.61 13.87
N ASP A 167 -10.14 -17.66 13.31
CA ASP A 167 -10.20 -18.98 13.95
C ASP A 167 -8.84 -19.68 13.95
N VAL A 168 -8.03 -19.50 12.90
CA VAL A 168 -6.61 -19.96 12.85
C VAL A 168 -5.78 -19.27 13.94
N ASP A 169 -5.85 -17.95 14.05
CA ASP A 169 -5.09 -17.17 15.02
C ASP A 169 -5.51 -17.46 16.46
N ALA A 170 -6.79 -17.76 16.66
CA ALA A 170 -7.31 -18.23 17.94
C ALA A 170 -6.94 -19.70 18.26
N GLN A 171 -6.28 -20.41 17.33
CA GLN A 171 -6.00 -21.85 17.42
C GLN A 171 -7.26 -22.70 17.71
N ASN A 172 -8.40 -22.24 17.17
CA ASN A 172 -9.69 -22.91 17.34
C ASN A 172 -9.85 -24.06 16.33
N MET A 173 -9.32 -25.24 16.68
CA MET A 173 -9.31 -26.41 15.79
C MET A 173 -10.71 -26.78 15.32
N LYS A 174 -11.71 -26.72 16.19
CA LYS A 174 -13.10 -27.07 15.83
C LYS A 174 -13.66 -26.13 14.76
N ALA A 175 -13.49 -24.82 14.94
CA ALA A 175 -13.96 -23.84 13.99
C ALA A 175 -13.11 -23.90 12.69
N PHE A 176 -11.80 -24.05 12.81
CA PHE A 176 -10.91 -24.21 11.66
C PHE A 176 -11.33 -25.39 10.76
N LEU A 177 -11.55 -26.57 11.32
CA LEU A 177 -12.01 -27.73 10.55
C LEU A 177 -13.40 -27.55 9.96
N ALA A 178 -14.30 -26.82 10.65
CA ALA A 178 -15.66 -26.54 10.13
C ALA A 178 -15.66 -25.70 8.84
N HIS A 179 -14.59 -24.91 8.59
CA HIS A 179 -14.40 -24.19 7.33
C HIS A 179 -14.02 -25.09 6.15
N HIS A 180 -13.65 -26.35 6.40
CA HIS A 180 -13.19 -27.27 5.37
C HIS A 180 -14.28 -28.28 4.96
N THR A 181 -14.21 -28.74 3.72
CA THR A 181 -15.00 -29.92 3.30
C THR A 181 -14.44 -31.17 3.95
N ASP A 182 -15.26 -32.22 4.07
CA ASP A 182 -14.86 -33.47 4.74
C ASP A 182 -13.69 -34.19 4.02
N ASP A 183 -13.57 -33.96 2.71
CA ASP A 183 -12.49 -34.46 1.83
C ASP A 183 -11.43 -33.40 1.51
N ALA A 184 -11.39 -32.32 2.27
CA ALA A 184 -10.45 -31.22 2.03
C ALA A 184 -8.99 -31.70 2.01
N ARG A 185 -8.19 -31.01 1.21
CA ARG A 185 -6.75 -31.26 1.08
C ARG A 185 -5.96 -30.02 1.55
N VAL A 186 -5.06 -30.21 2.49
CA VAL A 186 -4.16 -29.15 2.98
C VAL A 186 -2.71 -29.50 2.67
N LEU A 187 -2.03 -28.64 1.93
CA LEU A 187 -0.60 -28.70 1.67
C LEU A 187 0.08 -27.54 2.41
N PHE A 188 0.90 -27.84 3.40
CA PHE A 188 1.56 -26.84 4.23
C PHE A 188 3.09 -26.91 4.07
N GLY A 189 3.67 -25.91 3.43
CA GLY A 189 5.09 -25.86 3.08
C GLY A 189 5.47 -27.06 2.21
N ASN A 190 6.53 -27.74 2.61
CA ASN A 190 7.06 -28.93 1.91
C ASN A 190 6.57 -30.26 2.51
N ASN A 191 5.59 -30.22 3.43
CA ASN A 191 5.06 -31.45 4.05
C ASN A 191 4.16 -32.21 3.09
N PRO A 192 3.98 -33.53 3.29
CA PRO A 192 2.94 -34.29 2.59
C PRO A 192 1.56 -33.67 2.80
N ALA A 193 0.69 -33.79 1.81
CA ALA A 193 -0.66 -33.28 1.92
C ALA A 193 -1.46 -34.05 2.98
N ALA A 194 -2.13 -33.33 3.87
CA ALA A 194 -3.12 -33.87 4.81
C ALA A 194 -4.49 -33.88 4.13
N ILE A 195 -5.22 -34.98 4.22
CA ILE A 195 -6.51 -35.16 3.57
C ILE A 195 -7.57 -35.51 4.64
N GLY A 196 -8.67 -34.77 4.60
CA GLY A 196 -9.79 -34.90 5.54
C GLY A 196 -9.49 -34.34 6.93
N HIS A 197 -10.53 -34.18 7.73
CA HIS A 197 -10.45 -33.47 9.01
C HIS A 197 -9.46 -34.09 10.01
N GLU A 198 -9.34 -35.44 10.03
CA GLU A 198 -8.44 -36.13 10.97
C GLU A 198 -6.97 -35.79 10.68
N GLN A 199 -6.51 -35.96 9.42
CA GLN A 199 -5.13 -35.69 9.05
C GLN A 199 -4.80 -34.18 9.13
N ILE A 200 -5.72 -33.33 8.71
CA ILE A 200 -5.59 -31.87 8.79
C ILE A 200 -5.46 -31.44 10.25
N GLY A 201 -6.34 -31.94 11.11
CA GLY A 201 -6.32 -31.66 12.55
C GLY A 201 -5.03 -32.13 13.22
N GLY A 202 -4.50 -33.29 12.85
CA GLY A 202 -3.24 -33.81 13.34
C GLY A 202 -2.03 -32.94 12.91
N ALA A 203 -1.94 -32.59 11.62
CA ALA A 203 -0.85 -31.80 11.08
C ALA A 203 -0.82 -30.38 11.65
N ILE A 204 -1.97 -29.67 11.64
CA ILE A 204 -2.07 -28.30 12.15
C ILE A 204 -1.98 -28.28 13.68
N GLY A 205 -2.58 -29.24 14.36
CA GLY A 205 -2.48 -29.37 15.82
C GLY A 205 -1.04 -29.60 16.29
N GLY A 206 -0.24 -30.36 15.53
CA GLY A 206 1.20 -30.52 15.78
C GLY A 206 1.95 -29.19 15.70
N LEU A 207 1.69 -28.38 14.67
CA LEU A 207 2.26 -27.03 14.56
C LEU A 207 1.84 -26.12 15.72
N TRP A 208 0.54 -26.07 16.01
CA TRP A 208 0.02 -25.22 17.10
C TRP A 208 0.57 -25.63 18.47
N SER A 209 0.79 -26.93 18.69
CA SER A 209 1.40 -27.42 19.93
C SER A 209 2.86 -27.02 20.10
N ALA A 210 3.56 -26.68 19.01
CA ALA A 210 4.96 -26.28 19.03
C ALA A 210 5.19 -24.77 19.28
N ILE A 211 4.12 -23.98 19.29
CA ILE A 211 4.14 -22.50 19.46
C ILE A 211 3.20 -22.07 20.60
N ASP A 212 3.34 -20.85 21.09
CA ASP A 212 2.42 -20.26 22.05
C ASP A 212 1.25 -19.50 21.38
N GLY A 213 1.41 -19.15 20.11
CA GLY A 213 0.39 -18.48 19.34
C GLY A 213 0.90 -18.02 17.97
N LEU A 214 -0.02 -17.53 17.15
CA LEU A 214 0.29 -16.92 15.87
C LEU A 214 -0.71 -15.81 15.54
N SER A 215 -0.32 -14.93 14.62
CA SER A 215 -1.21 -13.92 14.09
C SER A 215 -0.92 -13.65 12.63
N HIS A 216 -1.98 -13.52 11.82
CA HIS A 216 -1.90 -13.22 10.40
C HIS A 216 -2.20 -11.74 10.17
N ARG A 217 -1.23 -10.99 9.65
CA ARG A 217 -1.47 -9.69 9.07
C ARG A 217 -1.61 -9.87 7.55
N MET A 218 -2.84 -9.77 7.05
CA MET A 218 -3.11 -9.84 5.62
C MET A 218 -2.41 -8.66 4.91
N VAL A 219 -1.71 -8.93 3.81
CA VAL A 219 -0.98 -7.93 3.01
C VAL A 219 -1.73 -7.66 1.71
N ASN A 220 -2.10 -8.70 0.98
CA ASN A 220 -2.91 -8.61 -0.22
C ASN A 220 -3.87 -9.80 -0.31
N VAL A 221 -5.04 -9.59 -0.90
CA VAL A 221 -6.00 -10.66 -1.24
C VAL A 221 -6.41 -10.49 -2.69
N TRP A 222 -6.32 -11.56 -3.45
CA TRP A 222 -6.80 -11.63 -4.83
C TRP A 222 -7.86 -12.72 -4.94
N GLU A 223 -9.04 -12.35 -5.41
CA GLU A 223 -10.08 -13.30 -5.77
C GLU A 223 -10.03 -13.54 -7.29
N VAL A 224 -9.80 -14.78 -7.67
CA VAL A 224 -9.84 -15.26 -9.05
C VAL A 224 -10.86 -16.39 -9.14
N PRO A 225 -11.42 -16.70 -10.33
CA PRO A 225 -12.42 -17.75 -10.45
C PRO A 225 -12.01 -19.06 -9.74
N GLY A 226 -12.76 -19.46 -8.72
CA GLY A 226 -12.55 -20.69 -7.95
C GLY A 226 -11.42 -20.66 -6.91
N ASN A 227 -10.63 -19.57 -6.82
CA ASN A 227 -9.54 -19.48 -5.85
C ASN A 227 -9.48 -18.12 -5.19
N THR A 228 -9.02 -18.09 -3.93
CA THR A 228 -8.63 -16.87 -3.23
C THR A 228 -7.15 -17.00 -2.86
N VAL A 229 -6.35 -16.01 -3.22
CA VAL A 229 -4.92 -15.94 -2.88
C VAL A 229 -4.75 -14.89 -1.80
N LEU A 230 -4.16 -15.28 -0.68
CA LEU A 230 -3.77 -14.39 0.40
C LEU A 230 -2.26 -14.31 0.49
N GLU A 231 -1.71 -13.12 0.42
CA GLU A 231 -0.38 -12.78 0.90
C GLU A 231 -0.49 -12.24 2.33
N ALA A 232 0.27 -12.80 3.25
CA ALA A 232 0.27 -12.41 4.66
C ALA A 232 1.68 -12.33 5.23
N ALA A 233 1.84 -11.51 6.27
CA ALA A 233 2.95 -11.62 7.21
C ALA A 233 2.42 -12.36 8.45
N VAL A 234 3.00 -13.52 8.75
CA VAL A 234 2.58 -14.35 9.87
C VAL A 234 3.58 -14.24 10.99
N THR A 235 3.13 -13.77 12.15
CA THR A 235 3.95 -13.70 13.36
C THR A 235 3.68 -14.95 14.21
N TYR A 236 4.70 -15.71 14.49
CA TYR A 236 4.69 -16.86 15.39
C TYR A 236 5.26 -16.45 16.75
N HIS A 237 4.52 -16.72 17.81
CA HIS A 237 4.97 -16.56 19.20
C HIS A 237 5.52 -17.89 19.66
N ARG A 238 6.83 -17.92 19.95
CA ARG A 238 7.55 -19.13 20.32
C ARG A 238 7.44 -19.38 21.83
N LYS A 239 7.60 -20.64 22.24
CA LYS A 239 7.60 -21.05 23.65
C LYS A 239 8.77 -20.49 24.47
N ASP A 240 9.82 -19.99 23.80
CA ASP A 240 10.94 -19.29 24.46
C ASP A 240 10.68 -17.77 24.65
N GLY A 241 9.46 -17.31 24.38
CA GLY A 241 9.02 -15.91 24.51
C GLY A 241 9.41 -15.02 23.34
N LYS A 242 10.11 -15.52 22.32
CA LYS A 242 10.45 -14.78 21.12
C LYS A 242 9.32 -14.77 20.12
N SER A 243 9.28 -13.77 19.25
CA SER A 243 8.35 -13.70 18.12
C SER A 243 9.12 -13.60 16.82
N VAL A 244 8.70 -14.37 15.83
CA VAL A 244 9.30 -14.39 14.49
C VAL A 244 8.21 -14.14 13.46
N THR A 245 8.41 -13.17 12.57
CA THR A 245 7.49 -12.88 11.46
C THR A 245 8.08 -13.36 10.16
N VAL A 246 7.30 -14.14 9.40
CA VAL A 246 7.69 -14.68 8.08
C VAL A 246 6.64 -14.35 7.02
N PRO A 247 7.03 -14.16 5.76
CA PRO A 247 6.09 -14.02 4.65
C PRO A 247 5.40 -15.35 4.35
N CYS A 248 4.13 -15.27 3.98
CA CYS A 248 3.32 -16.43 3.65
C CYS A 248 2.40 -16.12 2.47
N VAL A 249 2.24 -17.07 1.56
CA VAL A 249 1.19 -17.05 0.55
C VAL A 249 0.30 -18.27 0.72
N SER A 250 -0.99 -18.05 0.90
CA SER A 250 -2.00 -19.11 0.96
C SER A 250 -2.90 -19.05 -0.25
N ILE A 251 -3.17 -20.19 -0.87
CA ILE A 251 -4.11 -20.33 -1.99
C ILE A 251 -5.24 -21.23 -1.50
N LEU A 252 -6.45 -20.67 -1.46
CA LEU A 252 -7.64 -21.35 -0.96
C LEU A 252 -8.61 -21.60 -2.13
N GLN A 253 -8.95 -22.86 -2.38
CA GLN A 253 -10.00 -23.25 -3.30
C GLN A 253 -11.25 -23.57 -2.49
N ARG A 254 -12.42 -23.11 -2.97
CA ARG A 254 -13.69 -23.33 -2.26
C ARG A 254 -14.67 -24.15 -3.10
N ARG A 255 -15.44 -24.94 -2.41
CA ARG A 255 -16.59 -25.69 -2.92
C ARG A 255 -17.70 -25.62 -1.88
N ASP A 256 -18.90 -25.24 -2.29
CA ASP A 256 -20.08 -25.15 -1.41
C ASP A 256 -19.82 -24.35 -0.11
N ASP A 257 -19.23 -23.15 -0.27
CA ASP A 257 -18.87 -22.23 0.83
C ASP A 257 -17.81 -22.76 1.83
N LYS A 258 -17.22 -23.91 1.58
CA LYS A 258 -16.11 -24.46 2.36
C LYS A 258 -14.82 -24.54 1.58
N VAL A 259 -13.69 -24.54 2.28
CA VAL A 259 -12.37 -24.73 1.70
C VAL A 259 -12.22 -26.22 1.35
N SER A 260 -12.07 -26.51 0.05
CA SER A 260 -11.80 -27.86 -0.45
C SER A 260 -10.31 -28.13 -0.66
N GLU A 261 -9.52 -27.08 -0.92
CA GLU A 261 -8.06 -27.17 -0.96
C GLU A 261 -7.42 -25.91 -0.36
N LEU A 262 -6.40 -26.12 0.48
CA LEU A 262 -5.52 -25.08 0.99
C LEU A 262 -4.07 -25.43 0.65
N ARG A 263 -3.35 -24.51 0.02
CA ARG A 263 -1.91 -24.60 -0.21
C ARG A 263 -1.24 -23.42 0.47
N VAL A 264 -0.34 -23.70 1.41
CA VAL A 264 0.40 -22.69 2.18
C VAL A 264 1.85 -22.72 1.78
N HIS A 265 2.32 -21.65 1.18
CA HIS A 265 3.72 -21.44 0.79
C HIS A 265 4.41 -20.58 1.84
N ILE A 266 5.23 -21.21 2.65
CA ILE A 266 5.89 -20.59 3.80
C ILE A 266 7.21 -21.30 4.10
N ASP A 267 8.21 -20.56 4.54
CA ASP A 267 9.40 -21.10 5.16
C ASP A 267 9.33 -20.94 6.68
N LEU A 268 9.25 -22.06 7.39
CA LEU A 268 9.22 -22.09 8.87
C LEU A 268 10.60 -22.25 9.50
N ALA A 269 11.68 -22.42 8.73
CA ALA A 269 13.02 -22.58 9.30
C ALA A 269 13.39 -21.45 10.28
N PRO A 270 13.09 -20.15 9.99
CA PRO A 270 13.37 -19.07 10.95
C PRO A 270 12.56 -19.15 12.25
N VAL A 271 11.40 -19.82 12.23
CA VAL A 271 10.53 -19.94 13.42
C VAL A 271 11.09 -20.94 14.42
N PHE A 272 11.79 -21.98 13.95
CA PHE A 272 12.30 -23.08 14.76
C PHE A 272 13.84 -23.11 14.86
N ALA A 273 14.50 -22.05 14.38
CA ALA A 273 15.95 -21.86 14.46
C ALA A 273 16.43 -21.49 15.87
#